data_8031f51d3aae8452e2289ca1073ffe90
#
_entry.id   8031f51d3aae8452e2289ca1073ffe90
#
_cell.length_a   1.000
_cell.length_b   1.000
_cell.length_c   1.000
_cell.angle_alpha   90.00
_cell.angle_beta   90.00
_cell.angle_gamma   90.00
#
_symmetry.space_group_name_H-M   'P 1'
#
loop_
_entity.id
_entity.type
_entity.pdbx_description
1 polymer ?
#
loop_
_entity_poly.entity_id
_entity_poly.type
_entity_poly.pdbx_seq_one_letter_code
_entity_poly.pdbx_strand_id
1 'polypeptide(L)'
;MAHIFISHSRKDEDILNLFLRAFRGSGVTDVYREFENPVPIGAIAEIIGRDIEFSSAVFVLLSETVEVLPFTRDWVLYECGAAGMKQKPIWVFEPYESFGNISVTIPRFEHYVRFKTDKQNRETWRIYIHNIAASYSDNPFFAKAGLAALGGWLGGPWLALGGLLLGSLLAPSIDRPNGYATGCPNCGRGFIVHLPRPEDAFRCPACPFQELYLPRANL
;
A
#
# COMPACT_ATOMS: atom_id res chain seq x y z
N MET A 1 17.07 8.83 8.33
CA MET A 1 15.87 8.04 8.70
C MET A 1 14.99 8.01 7.48
N ALA A 2 14.61 6.83 7.05
CA ALA A 2 13.78 6.65 5.86
C ALA A 2 12.38 7.23 6.08
N HIS A 3 11.79 7.79 5.04
CA HIS A 3 10.46 8.37 5.05
C HIS A 3 9.55 7.64 4.08
N ILE A 4 8.27 7.50 4.42
CA ILE A 4 7.23 7.04 3.52
C ILE A 4 6.19 8.14 3.41
N PHE A 5 5.93 8.59 2.17
CA PHE A 5 4.85 9.54 1.91
C PHE A 5 3.52 8.82 1.82
N ILE A 6 2.49 9.31 2.54
CA ILE A 6 1.13 8.77 2.52
C ILE A 6 0.21 9.73 1.79
N SER A 7 -0.26 9.31 0.63
CA SER A 7 -1.30 9.97 -0.16
C SER A 7 -2.67 9.43 0.26
N HIS A 8 -3.56 10.30 0.75
CA HIS A 8 -4.84 9.87 1.33
C HIS A 8 -5.90 10.97 1.25
N SER A 9 -7.15 10.62 1.50
CA SER A 9 -8.21 11.60 1.75
C SER A 9 -8.24 12.01 3.22
N ARG A 10 -8.37 13.30 3.49
CA ARG A 10 -8.55 13.82 4.86
C ARG A 10 -9.70 13.17 5.62
N LYS A 11 -10.70 12.64 4.92
CA LYS A 11 -11.84 11.96 5.54
C LYS A 11 -11.57 10.51 5.96
N ASP A 12 -10.40 9.97 5.60
CA ASP A 12 -10.03 8.58 5.87
C ASP A 12 -9.21 8.42 7.15
N GLU A 13 -9.53 9.18 8.20
CA GLU A 13 -8.78 9.20 9.47
C GLU A 13 -8.61 7.81 10.08
N ASP A 14 -9.61 6.95 10.03
CA ASP A 14 -9.55 5.59 10.58
C ASP A 14 -8.54 4.72 9.84
N ILE A 15 -8.50 4.86 8.51
CA ILE A 15 -7.55 4.14 7.66
C ILE A 15 -6.15 4.71 7.88
N LEU A 16 -5.99 6.03 7.83
CA LEU A 16 -4.72 6.69 8.11
C LEU A 16 -4.17 6.27 9.47
N ASN A 17 -5.00 6.26 10.51
CA ASN A 17 -4.61 5.83 11.86
C ASN A 17 -4.12 4.37 11.91
N LEU A 18 -4.62 3.47 11.07
CA LEU A 18 -4.10 2.11 10.95
C LEU A 18 -2.65 2.13 10.46
N PHE A 19 -2.35 2.94 9.43
CA PHE A 19 -1.00 3.09 8.86
C PHE A 19 -0.04 3.75 9.86
N LEU A 20 -0.45 4.84 10.51
CA LEU A 20 0.37 5.52 11.52
C LEU A 20 0.74 4.60 12.69
N ARG A 21 -0.20 3.74 13.12
CA ARG A 21 0.09 2.72 14.14
C ARG A 21 1.03 1.63 13.61
N ALA A 22 0.89 1.24 12.36
CA ALA A 22 1.78 0.26 11.74
C ALA A 22 3.21 0.78 11.62
N PHE A 23 3.40 2.06 11.39
CA PHE A 23 4.73 2.65 11.25
C PHE A 23 5.49 2.78 12.57
N ARG A 24 4.78 2.74 13.72
CA ARG A 24 5.44 2.78 15.02
C ARG A 24 6.40 1.59 15.18
N GLY A 25 7.67 1.89 15.45
CA GLY A 25 8.71 0.89 15.62
C GLY A 25 9.21 0.21 14.35
N SER A 26 8.77 0.62 13.15
CA SER A 26 9.25 0.07 11.87
C SER A 26 10.60 0.63 11.43
N GLY A 27 11.09 1.68 12.07
CA GLY A 27 12.32 2.37 11.68
C GLY A 27 12.15 3.34 10.52
N VAL A 28 10.90 3.63 10.12
CA VAL A 28 10.56 4.68 9.15
C VAL A 28 9.68 5.73 9.80
N THR A 29 9.66 6.92 9.18
CA THR A 29 8.78 8.03 9.56
C THR A 29 7.75 8.24 8.46
N ASP A 30 6.50 8.43 8.85
CA ASP A 30 5.44 8.84 7.96
C ASP A 30 5.55 10.33 7.60
N VAL A 31 5.23 10.66 6.36
CA VAL A 31 5.06 12.03 5.88
C VAL A 31 3.74 12.10 5.15
N TYR A 32 2.84 12.94 5.63
CA TYR A 32 1.58 13.27 4.97
C TYR A 32 1.27 14.75 5.15
N ARG A 33 0.40 15.30 4.33
CA ARG A 33 0.04 16.71 4.38
C ARG A 33 -1.47 16.90 4.47
N GLU A 34 -1.87 17.66 5.45
CA GLU A 34 -3.20 18.23 5.58
C GLU A 34 -3.07 19.74 5.63
N PHE A 35 -3.66 20.42 4.66
CA PHE A 35 -3.62 21.88 4.61
C PHE A 35 -4.88 22.42 5.26
N GLU A 36 -4.75 22.90 6.50
CA GLU A 36 -5.87 23.51 7.25
C GLU A 36 -6.21 24.93 6.77
N ASN A 37 -5.22 25.65 6.28
CA ASN A 37 -5.35 27.00 5.79
C ASN A 37 -5.22 27.07 4.27
N PRO A 38 -5.87 28.05 3.60
CA PRO A 38 -5.69 28.23 2.17
C PRO A 38 -4.24 28.60 1.85
N VAL A 39 -3.54 27.67 1.23
CA VAL A 39 -2.18 27.85 0.72
C VAL A 39 -2.26 27.93 -0.80
N PRO A 40 -1.49 28.82 -1.47
CA PRO A 40 -1.47 28.84 -2.93
C PRO A 40 -1.13 27.46 -3.52
N ILE A 41 -1.89 27.03 -4.54
CA ILE A 41 -1.75 25.69 -5.13
C ILE A 41 -0.32 25.40 -5.57
N GLY A 42 0.39 26.38 -6.13
CA GLY A 42 1.80 26.21 -6.51
C GLY A 42 2.72 25.92 -5.33
N ALA A 43 2.52 26.58 -4.18
CA ALA A 43 3.30 26.30 -2.98
C ALA A 43 2.99 24.92 -2.39
N ILE A 44 1.75 24.49 -2.44
CA ILE A 44 1.35 23.11 -2.04
C ILE A 44 2.07 22.08 -2.91
N ALA A 45 2.03 22.25 -4.22
CA ALA A 45 2.66 21.34 -5.18
C ALA A 45 4.18 21.24 -4.94
N GLU A 46 4.85 22.35 -4.63
CA GLU A 46 6.29 22.37 -4.34
C GLU A 46 6.61 21.61 -3.04
N ILE A 47 5.82 21.84 -1.97
CA ILE A 47 5.99 21.15 -0.68
C ILE A 47 5.81 19.65 -0.86
N ILE A 48 4.72 19.23 -1.49
CA ILE A 48 4.42 17.81 -1.76
C ILE A 48 5.51 17.18 -2.63
N GLY A 49 5.92 17.86 -3.70
CA GLY A 49 6.98 17.37 -4.60
C GLY A 49 8.30 17.13 -3.86
N ARG A 50 8.66 18.01 -2.93
CA ARG A 50 9.85 17.86 -2.08
C ARG A 50 9.70 16.71 -1.08
N ASP A 51 8.56 16.59 -0.41
CA ASP A 51 8.32 15.51 0.55
C ASP A 51 8.38 14.14 -0.15
N ILE A 52 7.81 14.02 -1.35
CA ILE A 52 7.92 12.81 -2.16
C ILE A 52 9.37 12.55 -2.58
N GLU A 53 10.12 13.58 -2.94
CA GLU A 53 11.54 13.44 -3.32
C GLU A 53 12.39 12.84 -2.20
N PHE A 54 12.15 13.24 -0.96
CA PHE A 54 12.86 12.71 0.20
C PHE A 54 12.31 11.40 0.74
N SER A 55 11.17 10.94 0.24
CA SER A 55 10.57 9.67 0.66
C SER A 55 11.21 8.48 -0.06
N SER A 56 11.27 7.34 0.63
CA SER A 56 11.76 6.06 0.09
C SER A 56 10.68 5.34 -0.72
N ALA A 57 9.41 5.57 -0.39
CA ALA A 57 8.25 5.02 -1.08
C ALA A 57 7.04 5.93 -0.92
N VAL A 58 6.02 5.72 -1.74
CA VAL A 58 4.71 6.39 -1.66
C VAL A 58 3.62 5.35 -1.45
N PHE A 59 2.84 5.53 -0.39
CA PHE A 59 1.66 4.73 -0.08
C PHE A 59 0.41 5.52 -0.44
N VAL A 60 -0.40 4.98 -1.33
CA VAL A 60 -1.64 5.60 -1.81
C VAL A 60 -2.82 4.86 -1.19
N LEU A 61 -3.59 5.54 -0.34
CA LEU A 61 -4.80 5.01 0.26
C LEU A 61 -5.98 5.33 -0.66
N LEU A 62 -6.40 4.35 -1.43
CA LEU A 62 -7.42 4.51 -2.46
C LEU A 62 -8.79 4.07 -1.93
N SER A 63 -9.48 4.98 -1.26
CA SER A 63 -10.80 4.79 -0.66
C SER A 63 -11.92 5.40 -1.51
N GLU A 64 -13.17 5.12 -1.15
CA GLU A 64 -14.34 5.76 -1.78
C GLU A 64 -14.33 7.29 -1.61
N THR A 65 -13.75 7.80 -0.53
CA THR A 65 -13.67 9.25 -0.31
C THR A 65 -12.77 9.95 -1.32
N VAL A 66 -11.74 9.26 -1.82
CA VAL A 66 -10.89 9.74 -2.92
C VAL A 66 -11.71 9.85 -4.21
N GLU A 67 -12.62 8.89 -4.47
CA GLU A 67 -13.47 8.90 -5.66
C GLU A 67 -14.50 10.03 -5.62
N VAL A 68 -15.19 10.18 -4.49
CA VAL A 68 -16.32 11.13 -4.35
C VAL A 68 -15.88 12.58 -4.29
N LEU A 69 -14.65 12.87 -3.86
CA LEU A 69 -14.12 14.21 -3.70
C LEU A 69 -13.18 14.58 -4.87
N PRO A 70 -13.66 15.29 -5.91
CA PRO A 70 -12.85 15.58 -7.10
C PRO A 70 -11.52 16.24 -6.78
N PHE A 71 -11.50 17.19 -5.84
CA PHE A 71 -10.28 17.86 -5.42
C PHE A 71 -9.27 16.88 -4.79
N THR A 72 -9.72 15.96 -3.94
CA THR A 72 -8.87 14.91 -3.34
C THR A 72 -8.32 13.99 -4.41
N ARG A 73 -9.16 13.56 -5.36
CA ARG A 73 -8.76 12.73 -6.48
C ARG A 73 -7.65 13.37 -7.32
N ASP A 74 -7.81 14.64 -7.65
CA ASP A 74 -6.82 15.35 -8.48
C ASP A 74 -5.47 15.48 -7.75
N TRP A 75 -5.48 15.67 -6.43
CA TRP A 75 -4.27 15.67 -5.62
C TRP A 75 -3.61 14.30 -5.55
N VAL A 76 -4.35 13.24 -5.31
CA VAL A 76 -3.81 11.86 -5.31
C VAL A 76 -3.17 11.55 -6.67
N LEU A 77 -3.79 11.94 -7.78
CA LEU A 77 -3.22 11.76 -9.12
C LEU A 77 -1.94 12.58 -9.32
N TYR A 78 -1.91 13.82 -8.84
CA TYR A 78 -0.71 14.65 -8.86
C TYR A 78 0.43 14.00 -8.07
N GLU A 79 0.17 13.53 -6.85
CA GLU A 79 1.15 12.87 -6.00
C GLU A 79 1.70 11.58 -6.62
N CYS A 80 0.83 10.78 -7.23
CA CYS A 80 1.25 9.60 -8.00
C CYS A 80 2.12 9.98 -9.21
N GLY A 81 1.77 11.05 -9.91
CA GLY A 81 2.56 11.57 -11.02
C GLY A 81 3.94 12.04 -10.57
N ALA A 82 4.00 12.81 -9.47
CA ALA A 82 5.25 13.29 -8.88
C ALA A 82 6.13 12.11 -8.42
N ALA A 83 5.54 11.11 -7.75
CA ALA A 83 6.24 9.90 -7.34
C ALA A 83 6.80 9.13 -8.56
N GLY A 84 6.01 9.02 -9.62
CA GLY A 84 6.44 8.39 -10.87
C GLY A 84 7.64 9.09 -11.52
N MET A 85 7.63 10.43 -11.60
CA MET A 85 8.75 11.22 -12.12
C MET A 85 10.03 11.05 -11.27
N LYS A 86 9.88 10.90 -9.96
CA LYS A 86 10.99 10.69 -9.02
C LYS A 86 11.38 9.21 -8.89
N GLN A 87 10.77 8.32 -9.67
CA GLN A 87 11.01 6.87 -9.68
C GLN A 87 10.82 6.22 -8.29
N LYS A 88 9.92 6.76 -7.48
CA LYS A 88 9.61 6.19 -6.17
C LYS A 88 8.70 4.99 -6.32
N PRO A 89 8.93 3.89 -5.56
CA PRO A 89 8.00 2.77 -5.48
C PRO A 89 6.63 3.24 -4.99
N ILE A 90 5.57 2.85 -5.69
CA ILE A 90 4.19 3.20 -5.35
C ILE A 90 3.45 1.95 -4.94
N TRP A 91 2.91 1.98 -3.73
CA TRP A 91 2.01 0.99 -3.17
C TRP A 91 0.59 1.55 -3.15
N VAL A 92 -0.32 0.89 -3.83
CA VAL A 92 -1.74 1.25 -3.80
C VAL A 92 -2.45 0.35 -2.81
N PHE A 93 -3.08 0.93 -1.80
CA PHE A 93 -3.87 0.24 -0.78
C PHE A 93 -5.34 0.57 -0.99
N GLU A 94 -6.14 -0.45 -1.27
CA GLU A 94 -7.58 -0.31 -1.47
C GLU A 94 -8.33 -1.14 -0.41
N PRO A 95 -9.20 -0.51 0.40
CA PRO A 95 -10.06 -1.22 1.32
C PRO A 95 -10.94 -2.22 0.59
N TYR A 96 -11.12 -3.39 1.18
CA TYR A 96 -11.94 -4.47 0.60
C TYR A 96 -13.38 -3.99 0.32
N GLU A 97 -13.88 -3.15 1.20
CA GLU A 97 -15.23 -2.58 1.16
C GLU A 97 -15.41 -1.56 0.03
N SER A 98 -14.34 -0.95 -0.42
CA SER A 98 -14.34 0.06 -1.50
C SER A 98 -14.25 -0.55 -2.90
N PHE A 99 -14.05 -1.87 -2.99
CA PHE A 99 -13.86 -2.55 -4.27
C PHE A 99 -15.12 -2.45 -5.16
N GLY A 100 -14.90 -2.03 -6.39
CA GLY A 100 -15.99 -1.79 -7.35
C GLY A 100 -16.53 -0.36 -7.35
N ASN A 101 -16.28 0.41 -6.29
CA ASN A 101 -16.80 1.76 -6.13
C ASN A 101 -15.78 2.84 -6.54
N ILE A 102 -14.56 2.43 -6.91
CA ILE A 102 -13.46 3.34 -7.25
C ILE A 102 -13.13 3.23 -8.74
N SER A 103 -13.22 4.33 -9.46
CA SER A 103 -12.86 4.46 -10.88
C SER A 103 -11.51 5.16 -11.11
N VAL A 104 -10.93 5.76 -10.07
CA VAL A 104 -9.63 6.44 -10.15
C VAL A 104 -8.57 5.48 -10.67
N THR A 105 -7.84 5.94 -11.69
CA THR A 105 -6.75 5.17 -12.31
C THR A 105 -5.40 5.74 -11.89
N ILE A 106 -4.57 4.89 -11.31
CA ILE A 106 -3.20 5.24 -10.91
C ILE A 106 -2.24 4.85 -12.04
N PRO A 107 -1.60 5.82 -12.70
CA PRO A 107 -0.87 5.56 -13.94
C PRO A 107 0.39 4.70 -13.76
N ARG A 108 0.96 4.70 -12.56
CA ARG A 108 2.14 3.91 -12.19
C ARG A 108 2.01 3.41 -10.76
N PHE A 109 2.30 2.14 -10.56
CA PHE A 109 2.42 1.49 -9.26
C PHE A 109 3.17 0.17 -9.44
N GLU A 110 3.79 -0.32 -8.39
CA GLU A 110 4.49 -1.61 -8.35
C GLU A 110 3.69 -2.65 -7.55
N HIS A 111 2.98 -2.19 -6.52
CA HIS A 111 2.21 -3.05 -5.62
C HIS A 111 0.77 -2.57 -5.48
N TYR A 112 -0.15 -3.52 -5.46
CA TYR A 112 -1.56 -3.28 -5.19
C TYR A 112 -2.02 -4.20 -4.06
N VAL A 113 -2.53 -3.61 -2.99
CA VAL A 113 -2.91 -4.30 -1.75
C VAL A 113 -4.39 -4.12 -1.51
N ARG A 114 -5.14 -5.21 -1.49
CA ARG A 114 -6.52 -5.22 -0.99
C ARG A 114 -6.51 -5.61 0.48
N PHE A 115 -7.00 -4.75 1.34
CA PHE A 115 -6.97 -4.96 2.79
C PHE A 115 -8.35 -4.80 3.42
N LYS A 116 -8.57 -5.54 4.52
CA LYS A 116 -9.81 -5.47 5.29
C LYS A 116 -9.67 -4.48 6.44
N THR A 117 -10.68 -3.62 6.62
CA THR A 117 -10.69 -2.60 7.68
C THR A 117 -11.43 -3.06 8.93
N ASP A 118 -12.11 -4.21 8.90
CA ASP A 118 -12.86 -4.76 10.01
C ASP A 118 -11.97 -5.06 11.24
N LYS A 119 -12.59 -5.04 12.42
CA LYS A 119 -11.87 -5.19 13.70
C LYS A 119 -11.11 -6.50 13.82
N GLN A 120 -11.61 -7.57 13.23
CA GLN A 120 -11.03 -8.91 13.34
C GLN A 120 -9.71 -9.02 12.57
N ASN A 121 -9.60 -8.37 11.42
CA ASN A 121 -8.44 -8.42 10.55
C ASN A 121 -7.46 -7.24 10.79
N ARG A 122 -7.87 -6.22 11.52
CA ARG A 122 -7.12 -4.96 11.69
C ARG A 122 -5.69 -5.17 12.19
N GLU A 123 -5.49 -6.09 13.14
CA GLU A 123 -4.16 -6.36 13.69
C GLU A 123 -3.26 -7.08 12.68
N THR A 124 -3.79 -8.04 11.93
CA THR A 124 -3.06 -8.72 10.86
C THR A 124 -2.59 -7.71 9.81
N TRP A 125 -3.47 -6.81 9.39
CA TRP A 125 -3.11 -5.76 8.42
C TRP A 125 -2.14 -4.75 8.99
N ARG A 126 -2.26 -4.39 10.26
CA ARG A 126 -1.30 -3.54 10.94
C ARG A 126 0.11 -4.12 10.90
N ILE A 127 0.24 -5.41 11.23
CA ILE A 127 1.52 -6.14 11.18
C ILE A 127 2.04 -6.21 9.74
N TYR A 128 1.17 -6.48 8.78
CA TYR A 128 1.56 -6.55 7.37
C TYR A 128 2.09 -5.21 6.85
N ILE A 129 1.37 -4.13 7.08
CA ILE A 129 1.79 -2.77 6.71
C ILE A 129 3.08 -2.39 7.43
N HIS A 130 3.23 -2.77 8.71
CA HIS A 130 4.47 -2.59 9.47
C HIS A 130 5.66 -3.23 8.76
N ASN A 131 5.53 -4.48 8.32
CA ASN A 131 6.61 -5.20 7.65
C ASN A 131 6.95 -4.58 6.29
N ILE A 132 5.94 -4.12 5.53
CA ILE A 132 6.19 -3.35 4.30
C ILE A 132 6.97 -2.08 4.63
N ALA A 133 6.54 -1.30 5.62
CA ALA A 133 7.21 -0.07 6.01
C ALA A 133 8.65 -0.34 6.49
N ALA A 134 8.84 -1.36 7.33
CA ALA A 134 10.16 -1.74 7.86
C ALA A 134 11.15 -2.15 6.77
N SER A 135 10.68 -2.70 5.64
CA SER A 135 11.54 -3.04 4.51
C SER A 135 12.23 -1.82 3.87
N TYR A 136 11.70 -0.63 4.07
CA TYR A 136 12.28 0.63 3.61
C TYR A 136 13.17 1.32 4.65
N SER A 137 13.30 0.75 5.86
CA SER A 137 14.12 1.36 6.92
C SER A 137 15.59 1.45 6.53
N ASP A 138 16.23 2.56 6.84
CA ASP A 138 17.69 2.70 6.73
C ASP A 138 18.44 1.81 7.72
N ASN A 139 17.76 1.33 8.77
CA ASN A 139 18.35 0.40 9.73
C ASN A 139 18.34 -1.01 9.15
N PRO A 140 19.52 -1.63 8.89
CA PRO A 140 19.59 -2.94 8.25
C PRO A 140 18.93 -4.06 9.05
N PHE A 141 18.77 -3.91 10.35
CA PHE A 141 18.05 -4.87 11.18
C PHE A 141 16.54 -4.86 10.83
N PHE A 142 15.92 -3.68 10.82
CA PHE A 142 14.50 -3.56 10.47
C PHE A 142 14.24 -3.89 9.00
N ALA A 143 15.11 -3.43 8.09
CA ALA A 143 15.00 -3.74 6.67
C ALA A 143 15.03 -5.25 6.42
N LYS A 144 15.98 -5.97 7.02
CA LYS A 144 16.07 -7.43 6.90
C LYS A 144 14.89 -8.15 7.55
N ALA A 145 14.44 -7.69 8.73
CA ALA A 145 13.28 -8.26 9.41
C ALA A 145 12.00 -8.06 8.59
N GLY A 146 11.79 -6.85 8.03
CA GLY A 146 10.66 -6.57 7.16
C GLY A 146 10.67 -7.42 5.88
N LEU A 147 11.81 -7.49 5.20
CA LEU A 147 11.98 -8.32 4.00
C LEU A 147 11.81 -9.81 4.30
N ALA A 148 12.33 -10.32 5.43
CA ALA A 148 12.17 -11.71 5.82
C ALA A 148 10.70 -12.03 6.13
N ALA A 149 9.97 -11.12 6.78
CA ALA A 149 8.55 -11.27 7.05
C ALA A 149 7.74 -11.27 5.74
N LEU A 150 8.05 -10.38 4.79
CA LEU A 150 7.43 -10.34 3.47
C LEU A 150 7.87 -11.53 2.61
N GLY A 151 9.14 -11.92 2.67
CA GLY A 151 9.69 -13.04 1.91
C GLY A 151 9.14 -14.39 2.35
N GLY A 152 8.85 -14.57 3.63
CA GLY A 152 8.09 -15.72 4.14
C GLY A 152 6.66 -15.78 3.59
N TRP A 153 6.18 -14.66 3.07
CA TRP A 153 4.85 -14.50 2.47
C TRP A 153 4.88 -14.53 0.94
N LEU A 154 6.03 -14.19 0.32
CA LEU A 154 6.18 -14.10 -1.13
C LEU A 154 6.86 -15.30 -1.77
N GLY A 155 7.52 -16.14 -1.02
CA GLY A 155 8.37 -17.11 -1.66
C GLY A 155 8.77 -18.33 -0.86
N GLY A 156 8.05 -19.37 -0.93
CA GLY A 156 8.49 -20.73 -0.73
C GLY A 156 9.25 -21.08 0.58
N PRO A 157 9.41 -22.36 0.89
CA PRO A 157 9.79 -22.88 2.22
C PRO A 157 11.21 -22.51 2.69
N TRP A 158 12.08 -22.01 1.84
CA TRP A 158 13.49 -21.74 2.20
C TRP A 158 13.71 -20.37 2.88
N LEU A 159 12.84 -19.39 2.65
CA LEU A 159 12.89 -18.09 3.36
C LEU A 159 12.05 -18.07 4.65
N ALA A 160 11.20 -19.08 4.81
CA ALA A 160 10.32 -19.23 5.97
C ALA A 160 11.05 -19.66 7.25
N LEU A 161 12.24 -20.26 7.16
CA LEU A 161 12.97 -20.77 8.33
C LEU A 161 13.45 -19.66 9.29
N GLY A 162 13.64 -18.43 8.81
CA GLY A 162 14.00 -17.30 9.67
C GLY A 162 12.79 -16.57 10.29
N GLY A 163 11.64 -16.59 9.62
CA GLY A 163 10.40 -15.91 10.07
C GLY A 163 9.46 -16.79 10.90
N LEU A 164 9.62 -18.11 10.82
CA LEU A 164 8.72 -19.09 11.43
C LEU A 164 8.76 -19.14 12.98
N LEU A 165 9.86 -18.72 13.59
CA LEU A 165 10.01 -18.79 15.05
C LEU A 165 9.25 -17.71 15.81
N LEU A 166 8.82 -16.64 15.18
CA LEU A 166 8.07 -15.54 15.83
C LEU A 166 6.62 -15.40 15.38
N GLY A 167 6.24 -15.99 14.24
CA GLY A 167 4.91 -15.80 13.67
C GLY A 167 3.93 -16.96 13.83
N SER A 168 4.40 -18.15 14.20
CA SER A 168 3.59 -19.38 14.17
C SER A 168 2.76 -19.65 15.44
N LEU A 169 2.87 -18.82 16.45
CA LEU A 169 2.18 -19.05 17.75
C LEU A 169 0.82 -18.35 17.88
N LEU A 170 0.39 -17.56 16.90
CA LEU A 170 -0.84 -16.78 17.03
C LEU A 170 -1.81 -17.05 15.88
N ALA A 171 -2.82 -17.79 16.20
CA ALA A 171 -4.16 -17.88 15.66
C ALA A 171 -4.43 -18.76 14.42
N PRO A 172 -5.41 -19.65 14.56
CA PRO A 172 -6.04 -20.34 13.43
C PRO A 172 -6.92 -19.37 12.65
N SER A 173 -6.95 -19.51 11.33
CA SER A 173 -7.91 -18.92 10.38
C SER A 173 -7.96 -17.39 10.18
N ILE A 174 -6.91 -16.64 10.42
CA ILE A 174 -6.84 -15.26 9.95
C ILE A 174 -6.35 -15.28 8.51
N ASP A 175 -7.11 -14.65 7.61
CA ASP A 175 -6.71 -14.42 6.21
C ASP A 175 -5.36 -13.71 6.18
N ARG A 176 -4.29 -14.42 5.80
CA ARG A 176 -2.95 -13.85 5.72
C ARG A 176 -2.74 -13.30 4.32
N PRO A 177 -2.45 -12.00 4.17
CA PRO A 177 -2.21 -11.46 2.84
C PRO A 177 -0.94 -12.06 2.24
N ASN A 178 -1.02 -12.47 0.98
CA ASN A 178 0.09 -12.97 0.18
C ASN A 178 0.28 -12.11 -1.06
N GLY A 179 1.52 -11.95 -1.51
CA GLY A 179 1.85 -11.26 -2.75
C GLY A 179 1.95 -12.23 -3.93
N TYR A 180 1.28 -11.90 -5.03
CA TYR A 180 1.29 -12.67 -6.26
C TYR A 180 1.71 -11.79 -7.42
N ALA A 181 2.75 -12.19 -8.15
CA ALA A 181 3.12 -11.53 -9.38
C ALA A 181 2.06 -11.80 -10.45
N THR A 182 1.55 -10.74 -11.05
CA THR A 182 0.49 -10.83 -12.06
C THR A 182 0.67 -9.77 -13.13
N GLY A 183 -0.08 -9.89 -14.23
CA GLY A 183 -0.13 -8.91 -15.30
C GLY A 183 -1.57 -8.53 -15.62
N CYS A 184 -1.79 -7.27 -15.93
CA CYS A 184 -3.09 -6.82 -16.38
C CYS A 184 -3.32 -7.25 -17.84
N PRO A 185 -4.38 -8.00 -18.15
CA PRO A 185 -4.67 -8.42 -19.52
C PRO A 185 -5.05 -7.24 -20.44
N ASN A 186 -5.51 -6.12 -19.86
CA ASN A 186 -5.96 -4.95 -20.63
C ASN A 186 -4.81 -4.01 -21.01
N CYS A 187 -3.90 -3.68 -20.09
CA CYS A 187 -2.78 -2.73 -20.36
C CYS A 187 -1.40 -3.39 -20.38
N GLY A 188 -1.30 -4.70 -20.16
CA GLY A 188 -0.03 -5.45 -20.15
C GLY A 188 0.89 -5.15 -18.97
N ARG A 189 0.48 -4.29 -18.02
CA ARG A 189 1.31 -3.92 -16.87
C ARG A 189 1.48 -5.07 -15.90
N GLY A 190 2.73 -5.40 -15.59
CA GLY A 190 3.08 -6.31 -14.50
C GLY A 190 3.08 -5.59 -13.15
N PHE A 191 2.57 -6.25 -12.11
CA PHE A 191 2.60 -5.76 -10.72
C PHE A 191 2.46 -6.92 -9.74
N ILE A 192 2.67 -6.63 -8.46
CA ILE A 192 2.44 -7.59 -7.38
C ILE A 192 1.11 -7.22 -6.73
N VAL A 193 0.15 -8.17 -6.75
CA VAL A 193 -1.10 -8.03 -6.03
C VAL A 193 -1.00 -8.74 -4.68
N HIS A 194 -1.47 -8.09 -3.62
CA HIS A 194 -1.50 -8.64 -2.26
C HIS A 194 -2.95 -8.82 -1.84
N LEU A 195 -3.34 -10.08 -1.67
CA LEU A 195 -4.73 -10.48 -1.40
C LEU A 195 -4.83 -11.20 -0.05
N PRO A 196 -5.95 -11.03 0.68
CA PRO A 196 -6.25 -11.83 1.87
C PRO A 196 -6.31 -13.33 1.54
N ARG A 197 -6.92 -13.68 0.40
CA ARG A 197 -7.04 -15.04 -0.13
C ARG A 197 -6.77 -15.03 -1.64
N PRO A 198 -6.15 -16.07 -2.18
CA PRO A 198 -5.79 -16.12 -3.59
C PRO A 198 -7.00 -16.12 -4.55
N GLU A 199 -8.16 -16.59 -4.09
CA GLU A 199 -9.41 -16.57 -4.86
C GLU A 199 -10.11 -15.20 -4.87
N ASP A 200 -9.65 -14.24 -4.04
CA ASP A 200 -10.25 -12.93 -3.99
C ASP A 200 -10.04 -12.18 -5.31
N ALA A 201 -11.09 -11.52 -5.76
CA ALA A 201 -11.04 -10.66 -6.92
C ALA A 201 -10.13 -9.45 -6.65
N PHE A 202 -9.51 -8.93 -7.69
CA PHE A 202 -8.74 -7.68 -7.66
C PHE A 202 -8.97 -6.89 -8.95
N ARG A 203 -8.39 -5.70 -9.05
CA ARG A 203 -8.41 -4.91 -10.28
C ARG A 203 -7.00 -4.42 -10.62
N CYS A 204 -6.81 -3.96 -11.84
CA CYS A 204 -5.64 -3.19 -12.19
C CYS A 204 -5.89 -1.71 -11.85
N PRO A 205 -5.17 -1.11 -10.89
CA PRO A 205 -5.34 0.32 -10.58
C PRO A 205 -5.03 1.27 -11.75
N ALA A 206 -4.34 0.82 -12.80
CA ALA A 206 -4.01 1.66 -13.96
C ALA A 206 -5.08 1.63 -15.06
N CYS A 207 -6.12 0.82 -14.91
CA CYS A 207 -7.19 0.67 -15.91
C CYS A 207 -8.54 1.11 -15.34
N PRO A 208 -9.53 1.41 -16.21
CA PRO A 208 -10.92 1.43 -15.78
C PRO A 208 -11.29 0.15 -15.05
N PHE A 209 -12.22 0.23 -14.13
CA PHE A 209 -12.59 -0.92 -13.31
C PHE A 209 -12.90 -2.16 -14.16
N GLN A 210 -12.18 -3.22 -13.88
CA GLN A 210 -12.42 -4.56 -14.40
C GLN A 210 -12.01 -5.56 -13.33
N GLU A 211 -12.91 -6.44 -12.98
CA GLU A 211 -12.64 -7.49 -12.02
C GLU A 211 -11.70 -8.55 -12.61
N LEU A 212 -10.64 -8.84 -11.89
CA LEU A 212 -9.60 -9.80 -12.26
C LEU A 212 -9.46 -10.87 -11.18
N TYR A 213 -8.96 -12.02 -11.57
CA TYR A 213 -8.66 -13.15 -10.68
C TYR A 213 -7.27 -13.70 -10.99
N LEU A 214 -6.63 -14.28 -9.99
CA LEU A 214 -5.36 -14.97 -10.22
C LEU A 214 -5.57 -16.18 -11.13
N PRO A 215 -4.63 -16.48 -12.05
CA PRO A 215 -4.66 -17.72 -12.81
C PRO A 215 -4.65 -18.93 -11.88
N ARG A 216 -5.46 -19.95 -12.20
CA ARG A 216 -5.56 -21.19 -11.40
C ARG A 216 -4.24 -21.92 -11.18
N ALA A 217 -3.25 -21.68 -12.05
CA ALA A 217 -1.90 -22.25 -11.89
C ALA A 217 -1.12 -21.66 -10.69
N ASN A 218 -1.58 -20.56 -10.11
CA ASN A 218 -0.96 -19.87 -8.96
C ASN A 218 -1.73 -20.16 -7.65
N LEU A 219 -2.76 -21.00 -7.69
CA LEU A 219 -3.54 -21.48 -6.54
C LEU A 219 -3.08 -22.89 -6.14
#